data_15d70fcd489df7f54809fb47a2759783
#
_entry.id   15d70fcd489df7f54809fb47a2759783
#
_cell.length_a   1.000
_cell.length_b   1.000
_cell.length_c   1.000
_cell.angle_alpha   90.00
_cell.angle_beta   90.00
_cell.angle_gamma   90.00
#
_symmetry.space_group_name_H-M   'P 1'
#
loop_
_entity.id
_entity.type
_entity.pdbx_description
1 polymer ?
#
loop_
_entity_poly.entity_id
_entity_poly.type
_entity_poly.pdbx_seq_one_letter_code
_entity_poly.pdbx_strand_id
1 'polypeptide(L)'
;METPIKTSFIVVYTTFPNLKTAKRIIKGLIKNRMVACGNIFKLSSIYIWKGKIEQNPEYGAFIKTTKRNYKKVEIYIKNNHPYEVPEIISWEIEKGLNSYLKWIDTET
;
A
#
# COMPACT_ATOMS: atom_id res chain seq x y z
N MET A 1 22.26 -15.23 20.66
CA MET A 1 20.86 -14.92 20.94
C MET A 1 20.39 -13.83 19.98
N GLU A 2 19.38 -14.12 19.19
CA GLU A 2 18.87 -13.14 18.25
C GLU A 2 18.10 -12.05 18.99
N THR A 3 18.40 -10.79 18.66
CA THR A 3 17.62 -9.67 19.18
C THR A 3 16.22 -9.73 18.53
N PRO A 4 15.14 -9.67 19.31
CA PRO A 4 13.80 -9.64 18.73
C PRO A 4 13.67 -8.50 17.73
N ILE A 5 13.00 -8.78 16.62
CA ILE A 5 12.70 -7.74 15.64
C ILE A 5 11.69 -6.79 16.30
N LYS A 6 12.14 -5.57 16.60
CA LYS A 6 11.28 -4.53 17.19
C LYS A 6 10.48 -3.76 16.14
N THR A 7 10.60 -4.16 14.89
CA THR A 7 9.93 -3.49 13.78
C THR A 7 8.52 -4.04 13.64
N SER A 8 7.55 -3.17 13.55
CA SER A 8 6.19 -3.53 13.18
C SER A 8 6.05 -3.46 11.66
N PHE A 9 5.32 -4.42 11.11
CA PHE A 9 5.05 -4.52 9.66
C PHE A 9 3.60 -4.22 9.41
N ILE A 10 3.32 -3.57 8.27
CA ILE A 10 1.97 -3.16 7.90
C ILE A 10 1.66 -3.53 6.46
N VAL A 11 0.35 -3.65 6.19
CA VAL A 11 -0.19 -3.65 4.84
C VAL A 11 -0.83 -2.29 4.63
N VAL A 12 -0.44 -1.61 3.55
CA VAL A 12 -1.11 -0.39 3.10
C VAL A 12 -2.05 -0.79 1.97
N TYR A 13 -3.33 -0.45 2.11
CA TYR A 13 -4.34 -0.72 1.09
C TYR A 13 -4.70 0.59 0.41
N THR A 14 -4.72 0.57 -0.92
CA THR A 14 -5.13 1.71 -1.73
C THR A 14 -5.77 1.19 -3.01
N THR A 15 -6.56 2.04 -3.67
CA THR A 15 -7.20 1.70 -4.95
C THR A 15 -6.79 2.70 -6.01
N PHE A 16 -6.83 2.27 -7.27
CA PHE A 16 -6.40 3.06 -8.42
C PHE A 16 -7.41 2.94 -9.55
N PRO A 17 -7.53 3.96 -10.42
CA PRO A 17 -8.50 3.92 -11.52
C PRO A 17 -8.13 2.93 -12.63
N ASN A 18 -6.86 2.59 -12.77
CA ASN A 18 -6.39 1.68 -13.81
C ASN A 18 -5.08 1.00 -13.41
N LEU A 19 -4.75 -0.07 -14.12
CA LEU A 19 -3.56 -0.88 -13.85
C LEU A 19 -2.27 -0.10 -14.08
N LYS A 20 -2.22 0.74 -15.09
CA LYS A 20 -1.04 1.54 -15.42
C LYS A 20 -0.66 2.46 -14.25
N THR A 21 -1.64 3.15 -13.68
CA THR A 21 -1.41 4.02 -12.52
C THR A 21 -0.95 3.23 -11.31
N ALA A 22 -1.58 2.09 -11.04
CA ALA A 22 -1.20 1.21 -9.93
C ALA A 22 0.26 0.77 -10.05
N LYS A 23 0.65 0.28 -11.23
CA LYS A 23 2.02 -0.17 -11.48
C LYS A 23 3.03 0.97 -11.34
N ARG A 24 2.71 2.15 -11.86
CA ARG A 24 3.59 3.32 -11.81
C ARG A 24 3.87 3.73 -10.37
N ILE A 25 2.84 3.87 -9.57
CA ILE A 25 2.97 4.31 -8.18
C ILE A 25 3.71 3.27 -7.34
N ILE A 26 3.35 1.99 -7.46
CA ILE A 26 4.00 0.92 -6.69
C ILE A 26 5.47 0.77 -7.07
N LYS A 27 5.80 0.82 -8.37
CA LYS A 27 7.20 0.78 -8.81
C LYS A 27 8.01 1.95 -8.25
N GLY A 28 7.42 3.14 -8.21
CA GLY A 28 8.07 4.31 -7.63
C GLY A 28 8.34 4.15 -6.14
N LEU A 29 7.37 3.60 -5.40
CA LEU A 29 7.54 3.31 -3.98
C LEU A 29 8.68 2.31 -3.74
N ILE A 30 8.76 1.27 -4.56
CA ILE A 30 9.81 0.24 -4.45
C ILE A 30 11.18 0.84 -4.79
N LYS A 31 11.27 1.62 -5.86
CA LYS A 31 12.54 2.26 -6.26
C LYS A 31 13.09 3.18 -5.18
N ASN A 32 12.21 3.83 -4.44
CA ASN A 32 12.60 4.71 -3.35
C ASN A 32 12.74 3.98 -2.01
N ARG A 33 12.68 2.66 -2.01
CA ARG A 33 12.81 1.80 -0.84
C ARG A 33 11.82 2.14 0.28
N MET A 34 10.66 2.61 -0.11
CA MET A 34 9.57 2.92 0.84
C MET A 34 8.71 1.71 1.14
N VAL A 35 8.63 0.76 0.20
CA VAL A 35 7.87 -0.48 0.36
C VAL A 35 8.65 -1.65 -0.24
N ALA A 36 8.37 -2.86 0.24
CA ALA A 36 9.02 -4.06 -0.27
C ALA A 36 8.32 -4.64 -1.48
N CYS A 37 6.99 -4.62 -1.49
CA CYS A 37 6.21 -5.17 -2.60
C CYS A 37 4.78 -4.67 -2.56
N GLY A 38 4.07 -4.88 -3.67
CA GLY A 38 2.64 -4.65 -3.78
C GLY A 38 2.00 -5.72 -4.64
N ASN A 39 0.85 -6.23 -4.21
CA ASN A 39 0.04 -7.17 -4.96
C ASN A 39 -1.18 -6.45 -5.48
N ILE A 40 -1.38 -6.47 -6.80
CA ILE A 40 -2.45 -5.73 -7.46
C ILE A 40 -3.55 -6.71 -7.87
N PHE A 41 -4.80 -6.32 -7.66
CA PHE A 41 -5.97 -7.11 -8.04
C PHE A 41 -7.07 -6.22 -8.57
N LYS A 42 -7.87 -6.77 -9.49
CA LYS A 42 -9.02 -6.07 -10.06
C LYS A 42 -10.21 -6.18 -9.11
N LEU A 43 -10.96 -5.08 -8.96
CA LEU A 43 -12.12 -5.05 -8.08
C LEU A 43 -13.20 -4.11 -8.64
N SER A 44 -14.38 -4.17 -8.04
CA SER A 44 -15.47 -3.24 -8.29
C SER A 44 -15.75 -2.49 -7.01
N SER A 45 -15.74 -1.17 -7.07
CA SER A 45 -15.98 -0.31 -5.92
C SER A 45 -17.35 0.35 -5.99
N ILE A 46 -18.05 0.36 -4.87
CA ILE A 46 -19.33 1.03 -4.72
C ILE A 46 -19.18 1.95 -3.51
N TYR A 47 -19.43 3.25 -3.70
CA TYR A 47 -19.19 4.24 -2.66
C TYR A 47 -20.04 5.48 -2.89
N ILE A 48 -20.11 6.33 -1.88
CA ILE A 48 -20.81 7.60 -1.99
C ILE A 48 -19.81 8.72 -2.28
N TRP A 49 -20.13 9.55 -3.27
CA TRP A 49 -19.33 10.71 -3.62
C TRP A 49 -20.26 11.87 -3.97
N LYS A 50 -20.12 12.98 -3.26
CA LYS A 50 -20.94 14.20 -3.47
C LYS A 50 -22.43 13.89 -3.49
N GLY A 51 -22.89 13.06 -2.53
CA GLY A 51 -24.30 12.71 -2.37
C GLY A 51 -24.84 11.65 -3.30
N LYS A 52 -24.01 11.07 -4.16
CA LYS A 52 -24.44 10.04 -5.13
C LYS A 52 -23.71 8.74 -4.90
N ILE A 53 -24.39 7.64 -5.20
CA ILE A 53 -23.76 6.30 -5.19
C ILE A 53 -23.06 6.13 -6.52
N GLU A 54 -21.75 5.92 -6.43
CA GLU A 54 -20.89 5.65 -7.59
C GLU A 54 -20.50 4.18 -7.59
N GLN A 55 -20.36 3.61 -8.79
CA GLN A 55 -19.90 2.23 -8.97
C GLN A 55 -18.90 2.21 -10.12
N ASN A 56 -17.67 1.80 -9.82
CA ASN A 56 -16.60 1.83 -10.81
C ASN A 56 -15.70 0.61 -10.68
N PRO A 57 -15.17 0.11 -11.81
CA PRO A 57 -14.06 -0.85 -11.75
C PRO A 57 -12.81 -0.12 -11.27
N GLU A 58 -12.06 -0.77 -10.42
CA GLU A 58 -10.81 -0.24 -9.90
C GLU A 58 -9.77 -1.35 -9.79
N TYR A 59 -8.55 -0.97 -9.46
CA TYR A 59 -7.48 -1.89 -9.08
C TYR A 59 -7.06 -1.57 -7.67
N GLY A 60 -7.15 -2.56 -6.79
CA GLY A 60 -6.66 -2.43 -5.43
C GLY A 60 -5.26 -2.98 -5.30
N ALA A 61 -4.58 -2.63 -4.23
CA ALA A 61 -3.27 -3.17 -3.95
C ALA A 61 -3.05 -3.36 -2.45
N PHE A 62 -2.45 -4.51 -2.11
CA PHE A 62 -1.89 -4.76 -0.79
C PHE A 62 -0.40 -4.48 -0.87
N ILE A 63 0.04 -3.43 -0.21
CA ILE A 63 1.42 -2.95 -0.26
C ILE A 63 2.06 -3.22 1.09
N LYS A 64 3.20 -3.92 1.12
CA LYS A 64 3.84 -4.34 2.37
C LYS A 64 5.06 -3.51 2.66
N THR A 65 5.12 -3.01 3.89
CA THR A 65 6.24 -2.20 4.36
C THR A 65 6.32 -2.24 5.88
N THR A 66 7.22 -1.44 6.44
CA THR A 66 7.34 -1.28 7.88
C THR A 66 6.49 -0.10 8.35
N LYS A 67 6.03 -0.16 9.60
CA LYS A 67 5.21 0.89 10.19
C LYS A 67 5.90 2.26 10.16
N ARG A 68 7.22 2.30 10.36
CA ARG A 68 7.99 3.56 10.33
C ARG A 68 7.94 4.26 8.98
N ASN A 69 7.67 3.51 7.90
CA ASN A 69 7.60 4.08 6.54
C ASN A 69 6.21 4.59 6.18
N TYR A 70 5.19 4.34 7.00
CA TYR A 70 3.80 4.64 6.63
C TYR A 70 3.62 6.08 6.14
N LYS A 71 4.11 7.06 6.89
CA LYS A 71 3.90 8.48 6.53
C LYS A 71 4.53 8.83 5.19
N LYS A 72 5.71 8.30 4.91
CA LYS A 72 6.38 8.48 3.61
C LYS A 72 5.55 7.89 2.47
N VAL A 73 5.00 6.68 2.70
CA VAL A 73 4.17 5.99 1.72
C VAL A 73 2.88 6.76 1.46
N GLU A 74 2.21 7.21 2.52
CA GLU A 74 0.99 8.01 2.40
C GLU A 74 1.22 9.26 1.57
N ILE A 75 2.26 10.01 1.88
CA ILE A 75 2.60 11.25 1.17
C ILE A 75 2.90 10.97 -0.30
N TYR A 76 3.69 9.92 -0.58
CA TYR A 76 4.04 9.56 -1.94
C TYR A 76 2.80 9.19 -2.77
N ILE A 77 1.94 8.34 -2.22
CA ILE A 77 0.71 7.93 -2.91
C ILE A 77 -0.17 9.15 -3.16
N LYS A 78 -0.41 9.96 -2.14
CA LYS A 78 -1.26 11.14 -2.26
C LYS A 78 -0.76 12.10 -3.34
N ASN A 79 0.55 12.36 -3.38
CA ASN A 79 1.13 13.30 -4.33
C ASN A 79 1.14 12.79 -5.77
N ASN A 80 1.05 11.48 -5.98
CA ASN A 80 1.10 10.88 -7.31
C ASN A 80 -0.22 10.30 -7.78
N HIS A 81 -1.25 10.34 -6.91
CA HIS A 81 -2.55 9.75 -7.20
C HIS A 81 -3.45 10.73 -7.96
N PRO A 82 -4.19 10.25 -8.97
CA PRO A 82 -5.09 11.12 -9.74
C PRO A 82 -6.36 11.54 -8.99
N TYR A 83 -6.75 10.83 -7.92
CA TYR A 83 -7.95 11.16 -7.16
C TYR A 83 -7.71 12.35 -6.24
N GLU A 84 -8.76 13.16 -6.06
CA GLU A 84 -8.76 14.25 -5.08
C GLU A 84 -8.62 13.70 -3.66
N VAL A 85 -9.35 12.63 -3.34
CA VAL A 85 -9.31 11.96 -2.04
C VAL A 85 -9.06 10.47 -2.27
N PRO A 86 -7.78 10.05 -2.37
CA PRO A 86 -7.49 8.64 -2.55
C PRO A 86 -7.71 7.85 -1.26
N GLU A 87 -8.15 6.59 -1.41
CA GLU A 87 -8.25 5.67 -0.29
C GLU A 87 -6.85 5.19 0.05
N ILE A 88 -6.37 5.53 1.26
CA ILE A 88 -5.07 5.07 1.77
C ILE A 88 -5.28 4.71 3.22
N ILE A 89 -5.28 3.42 3.50
CA ILE A 89 -5.44 2.91 4.85
C ILE A 89 -4.39 1.84 5.13
N SER A 90 -4.16 1.54 6.40
CA SER A 90 -3.21 0.50 6.76
C SER A 90 -3.65 -0.25 8.00
N TRP A 91 -3.13 -1.46 8.14
CA TRP A 91 -3.29 -2.25 9.35
C TRP A 91 -2.00 -3.00 9.62
N GLU A 92 -1.80 -3.38 10.88
CA GLU A 92 -0.61 -4.11 11.28
C GLU A 92 -0.72 -5.58 10.90
N ILE A 93 0.41 -6.14 10.48
CA ILE A 93 0.56 -7.58 10.30
C ILE A 93 0.92 -8.17 11.66
N GLU A 94 -0.03 -8.82 12.29
CA GLU A 94 0.17 -9.40 13.61
C GLU A 94 1.16 -10.55 13.58
N LYS A 95 1.00 -11.46 12.63
CA LYS A 95 1.84 -12.66 12.48
C LYS A 95 2.19 -12.88 11.02
N GLY A 96 3.40 -13.32 10.78
CA GLY A 96 3.85 -13.66 9.45
C GLY A 96 5.07 -14.56 9.50
N LEU A 97 5.43 -15.17 8.38
CA LEU A 97 6.62 -15.98 8.25
C LEU A 97 7.86 -15.11 8.49
N ASN A 98 8.71 -15.49 9.43
CA ASN A 98 9.88 -14.70 9.82
C ASN A 98 10.77 -14.31 8.64
N SER A 99 11.07 -15.23 7.75
CA SER A 99 11.91 -14.95 6.58
C SER A 99 11.27 -13.92 5.64
N TYR A 100 9.94 -13.93 5.52
CA TYR A 100 9.23 -12.95 4.71
C TYR A 100 9.24 -11.56 5.38
N LEU A 101 8.98 -11.51 6.68
CA LEU A 101 9.01 -10.25 7.43
C LEU A 101 10.41 -9.64 7.42
N LYS A 102 11.45 -10.44 7.57
CA LYS A 102 12.85 -9.99 7.45
C LYS A 102 13.12 -9.42 6.05
N TRP A 103 12.59 -10.06 5.02
CA TRP A 103 12.74 -9.56 3.65
C TRP A 103 12.11 -8.18 3.50
N ILE A 104 10.90 -7.96 4.05
CA ILE A 104 10.26 -6.65 4.02
C ILE A 104 11.18 -5.61 4.69
N ASP A 105 11.74 -5.93 5.85
CA ASP A 105 12.62 -5.01 6.58
C ASP A 105 13.90 -4.70 5.80
N THR A 106 14.49 -5.71 5.19
CA THR A 106 15.72 -5.56 4.42
C THR A 106 15.54 -4.66 3.20
N GLU A 107 14.40 -4.76 2.54
CA GLU A 107 14.14 -4.02 1.30
C GLU A 107 13.58 -2.61 1.51
N THR A 108 13.36 -2.23 2.74
CA THR A 108 12.80 -0.91 3.06
C THR A 108 13.67 -0.03 3.97
#